data_68584e176d57219d94cf072b515d87f6
#
_entry.id   68584e176d57219d94cf072b515d87f6
#
_cell.length_a   1.000
_cell.length_b   1.000
_cell.length_c   1.000
_cell.angle_alpha   90.00
_cell.angle_beta   90.00
_cell.angle_gamma   90.00
#
_symmetry.space_group_name_H-M   'P 1'
#
loop_
_entity.id
_entity.type
_entity.pdbx_description
1 polymer ?
#
loop_
_entity_poly.entity_id
_entity_poly.type
_entity_poly.pdbx_seq_one_letter_code
_entity_poly.pdbx_strand_id
1 'polypeptide(L)'
;MWRDFLPSTVVLACGIAIAIGGFFAARNHLLSLERRGFEVEAASYAGSLRDGVRQYVEAVNSIAAFVSASRGVDRWEFLRFAERTLPRYPGFAALEWVPRVQAQNRVKYERRAQVDGLYGLRIREFGPASALVPAGDRPEYYPVYYIEPFAGHEKLLGFDLAADPAAGAVLSKAEQFGRILTARLPAANPIISKDADLWFVLPLFDGDIAQKRAEDRHGALLGFAIGAIRISRMLDATIDGMFPKQRRYCEAKDKLPRFPERHPQAAPAIEAAQRQPGVDNKSAVQHCGADRIAPDRKKDHPAGG
;
A
#
# COMPACT_ATOMS: atom_id res chain seq x y z
N MET A 1 66.42 -44.17 -15.96
CA MET A 1 66.13 -42.78 -15.58
C MET A 1 64.63 -42.37 -15.58
N TRP A 2 63.76 -42.89 -16.40
CA TRP A 2 62.31 -42.48 -16.39
C TRP A 2 61.49 -43.21 -15.32
N ARG A 3 61.88 -44.37 -14.84
CA ARG A 3 61.13 -45.17 -13.85
C ARG A 3 61.19 -44.61 -12.42
N ASP A 4 62.18 -43.80 -12.11
CA ASP A 4 62.39 -43.23 -10.75
C ASP A 4 61.58 -41.94 -10.50
N PHE A 5 61.07 -41.28 -11.59
CA PHE A 5 60.24 -40.06 -11.49
C PHE A 5 58.72 -40.34 -11.42
N LEU A 6 58.30 -41.57 -11.77
CA LEU A 6 56.86 -41.94 -11.78
C LEU A 6 56.20 -41.78 -10.42
N PRO A 7 56.79 -42.22 -9.29
CA PRO A 7 56.11 -42.10 -7.99
C PRO A 7 55.94 -40.64 -7.55
N SER A 8 56.92 -39.78 -7.85
CA SER A 8 56.88 -38.36 -7.47
C SER A 8 55.84 -37.58 -8.26
N THR A 9 55.66 -37.87 -9.55
CA THR A 9 54.63 -37.21 -10.38
C THR A 9 53.20 -37.64 -10.01
N VAL A 10 53.01 -38.90 -9.61
CA VAL A 10 51.72 -39.37 -9.14
C VAL A 10 51.34 -38.70 -7.82
N VAL A 11 52.27 -38.61 -6.86
CA VAL A 11 52.00 -37.89 -5.59
C VAL A 11 51.67 -36.44 -5.81
N LEU A 12 52.39 -35.74 -6.70
CA LEU A 12 52.11 -34.35 -7.05
C LEU A 12 50.71 -34.20 -7.70
N ALA A 13 50.37 -35.06 -8.65
CA ALA A 13 49.08 -35.05 -9.31
C ALA A 13 47.93 -35.32 -8.32
N CYS A 14 48.08 -36.26 -7.40
CA CYS A 14 47.11 -36.52 -6.33
C CYS A 14 46.98 -35.32 -5.39
N GLY A 15 48.08 -34.65 -5.01
CA GLY A 15 48.07 -33.48 -4.17
C GLY A 15 47.30 -32.30 -4.83
N ILE A 16 47.55 -32.05 -6.12
CA ILE A 16 46.84 -31.06 -6.90
C ILE A 16 45.37 -31.39 -7.02
N ALA A 17 45.01 -32.62 -7.29
CA ALA A 17 43.60 -33.05 -7.39
C ALA A 17 42.85 -32.88 -6.06
N ILE A 18 43.46 -33.21 -4.93
CA ILE A 18 42.90 -32.99 -3.59
C ILE A 18 42.73 -31.49 -3.30
N ALA A 19 43.74 -30.66 -3.64
CA ALA A 19 43.67 -29.23 -3.44
C ALA A 19 42.52 -28.57 -4.28
N ILE A 20 42.41 -28.98 -5.55
CA ILE A 20 41.34 -28.50 -6.43
C ILE A 20 39.98 -28.97 -5.92
N GLY A 21 39.85 -30.26 -5.57
CA GLY A 21 38.62 -30.82 -4.99
C GLY A 21 38.20 -30.11 -3.71
N GLY A 22 39.13 -29.93 -2.78
CA GLY A 22 38.93 -29.18 -1.54
C GLY A 22 38.50 -27.72 -1.78
N PHE A 23 39.14 -27.04 -2.74
CA PHE A 23 38.76 -25.68 -3.11
C PHE A 23 37.32 -25.59 -3.64
N PHE A 24 36.93 -26.49 -4.55
CA PHE A 24 35.56 -26.51 -5.07
C PHE A 24 34.52 -26.90 -4.02
N ALA A 25 34.86 -27.84 -3.13
CA ALA A 25 33.97 -28.21 -2.03
C ALA A 25 33.78 -27.05 -1.05
N ALA A 26 34.83 -26.36 -0.64
CA ALA A 26 34.76 -25.21 0.23
C ALA A 26 33.97 -24.05 -0.42
N ARG A 27 34.28 -23.76 -1.69
CA ARG A 27 33.56 -22.73 -2.46
C ARG A 27 32.03 -23.04 -2.55
N ASN A 28 31.68 -24.25 -2.91
CA ASN A 28 30.27 -24.65 -3.00
C ASN A 28 29.57 -24.58 -1.63
N HIS A 29 30.27 -24.95 -0.58
CA HIS A 29 29.74 -24.85 0.79
C HIS A 29 29.48 -23.39 1.18
N LEU A 30 30.42 -22.46 0.95
CA LEU A 30 30.26 -21.04 1.22
C LEU A 30 29.10 -20.43 0.42
N LEU A 31 29.02 -20.73 -0.88
CA LEU A 31 27.91 -20.27 -1.73
C LEU A 31 26.57 -20.80 -1.27
N SER A 32 26.50 -22.03 -0.76
CA SER A 32 25.26 -22.62 -0.23
C SER A 32 24.82 -21.96 1.08
N LEU A 33 25.74 -21.52 1.92
CA LEU A 33 25.44 -20.79 3.16
C LEU A 33 24.90 -19.37 2.85
N GLU A 34 25.52 -18.66 1.93
CA GLU A 34 25.04 -17.34 1.49
C GLU A 34 23.63 -17.44 0.86
N ARG A 35 23.42 -18.44 0.02
CA ARG A 35 22.11 -18.68 -0.62
C ARG A 35 21.00 -18.97 0.40
N ARG A 36 21.29 -19.81 1.39
CA ARG A 36 20.33 -20.12 2.47
C ARG A 36 20.02 -18.88 3.31
N GLY A 37 21.03 -18.07 3.63
CA GLY A 37 20.85 -16.82 4.35
C GLY A 37 19.91 -15.87 3.59
N PHE A 38 20.14 -15.70 2.29
CA PHE A 38 19.29 -14.88 1.43
C PHE A 38 17.84 -15.43 1.30
N GLU A 39 17.68 -16.75 1.15
CA GLU A 39 16.36 -17.37 1.05
C GLU A 39 15.52 -17.17 2.33
N VAL A 40 16.15 -17.29 3.51
CA VAL A 40 15.49 -17.05 4.81
C VAL A 40 15.09 -15.57 4.94
N GLU A 41 15.98 -14.67 4.59
CA GLU A 41 15.74 -13.24 4.66
C GLU A 41 14.64 -12.83 3.67
N ALA A 42 14.69 -13.27 2.42
CA ALA A 42 13.66 -13.02 1.41
C ALA A 42 12.30 -13.57 1.83
N ALA A 43 12.24 -14.76 2.43
CA ALA A 43 11.01 -15.33 2.96
C ALA A 43 10.44 -14.51 4.13
N SER A 44 11.29 -13.98 4.99
CA SER A 44 10.90 -13.08 6.09
C SER A 44 10.29 -11.77 5.54
N TYR A 45 10.92 -11.15 4.55
CA TYR A 45 10.38 -9.95 3.88
C TYR A 45 9.02 -10.22 3.23
N ALA A 46 8.90 -11.33 2.48
CA ALA A 46 7.64 -11.71 1.85
C ALA A 46 6.53 -11.98 2.89
N GLY A 47 6.87 -12.58 4.03
CA GLY A 47 5.96 -12.78 5.15
C GLY A 47 5.44 -11.46 5.70
N SER A 48 6.33 -10.56 6.02
CA SER A 48 5.99 -9.24 6.59
C SER A 48 5.18 -8.38 5.64
N LEU A 49 5.48 -8.41 4.33
CA LEU A 49 4.66 -7.74 3.31
C LEU A 49 3.23 -8.30 3.26
N ARG A 50 3.10 -9.62 3.33
CA ARG A 50 1.79 -10.28 3.37
C ARG A 50 1.00 -9.88 4.60
N ASP A 51 1.64 -9.82 5.77
CA ASP A 51 1.00 -9.42 7.01
C ASP A 51 0.66 -7.93 7.00
N GLY A 52 1.50 -7.09 6.41
CA GLY A 52 1.21 -5.68 6.16
C GLY A 52 -0.07 -5.51 5.32
N VAL A 53 -0.16 -6.17 4.17
CA VAL A 53 -1.37 -6.12 3.32
C VAL A 53 -2.60 -6.62 4.08
N ARG A 54 -2.48 -7.72 4.84
CA ARG A 54 -3.58 -8.25 5.66
C ARG A 54 -4.12 -7.22 6.66
N GLN A 55 -3.25 -6.44 7.30
CA GLN A 55 -3.69 -5.40 8.23
C GLN A 55 -4.55 -4.33 7.54
N TYR A 56 -4.24 -3.93 6.31
CA TYR A 56 -5.08 -3.01 5.53
C TYR A 56 -6.42 -3.64 5.14
N VAL A 57 -6.44 -4.93 4.79
CA VAL A 57 -7.69 -5.68 4.54
C VAL A 57 -8.55 -5.70 5.80
N GLU A 58 -7.98 -5.97 6.97
CA GLU A 58 -8.71 -5.97 8.24
C GLU A 58 -9.22 -4.57 8.62
N ALA A 59 -8.48 -3.52 8.29
CA ALA A 59 -8.95 -2.15 8.49
C ALA A 59 -10.19 -1.86 7.63
N VAL A 60 -10.26 -2.33 6.38
CA VAL A 60 -11.47 -2.21 5.54
C VAL A 60 -12.61 -3.08 6.08
N ASN A 61 -12.33 -4.31 6.54
CA ASN A 61 -13.32 -5.15 7.21
C ASN A 61 -13.92 -4.48 8.46
N SER A 62 -13.12 -3.72 9.20
CA SER A 62 -13.62 -3.00 10.37
C SER A 62 -14.59 -1.86 10.01
N ILE A 63 -14.45 -1.24 8.82
CA ILE A 63 -15.47 -0.30 8.30
C ILE A 63 -16.79 -1.03 8.07
N ALA A 64 -16.73 -2.21 7.46
CA ALA A 64 -17.93 -3.01 7.21
C ALA A 64 -18.63 -3.39 8.51
N ALA A 65 -17.90 -3.86 9.50
CA ALA A 65 -18.43 -4.17 10.82
C ALA A 65 -19.08 -2.94 11.48
N PHE A 66 -18.42 -1.78 11.37
CA PHE A 66 -18.93 -0.52 11.89
C PHE A 66 -20.25 -0.11 11.19
N VAL A 67 -20.29 -0.15 9.86
CA VAL A 67 -21.49 0.18 9.08
C VAL A 67 -22.64 -0.80 9.37
N SER A 68 -22.34 -2.10 9.46
CA SER A 68 -23.36 -3.14 9.73
C SER A 68 -23.93 -3.10 11.15
N ALA A 69 -23.14 -2.68 12.13
CA ALA A 69 -23.56 -2.54 13.52
C ALA A 69 -24.41 -1.29 13.77
N SER A 70 -24.29 -0.29 12.91
CA SER A 70 -25.00 0.98 13.03
C SER A 70 -26.33 0.92 12.28
N ARG A 71 -27.44 1.31 12.94
CA ARG A 71 -28.76 1.45 12.27
C ARG A 71 -28.82 2.63 11.27
N GLY A 72 -27.66 3.17 10.90
CA GLY A 72 -27.41 4.29 10.01
C GLY A 72 -26.20 5.03 10.55
N VAL A 73 -25.03 4.86 9.90
CA VAL A 73 -23.82 5.59 10.23
C VAL A 73 -24.06 7.06 9.97
N ASP A 74 -23.79 7.92 10.95
CA ASP A 74 -23.76 9.36 10.73
C ASP A 74 -22.34 9.83 10.33
N ARG A 75 -22.25 11.07 9.86
CA ARG A 75 -20.99 11.65 9.40
C ARG A 75 -19.93 11.72 10.50
N TRP A 76 -20.33 12.07 11.71
CA TRP A 76 -19.42 12.25 12.84
C TRP A 76 -18.87 10.91 13.34
N GLU A 77 -19.69 9.88 13.30
CA GLU A 77 -19.28 8.53 13.63
C GLU A 77 -18.25 8.01 12.61
N PHE A 78 -18.50 8.22 11.31
CA PHE A 78 -17.56 7.84 10.26
C PHE A 78 -16.24 8.63 10.36
N LEU A 79 -16.31 9.95 10.57
CA LEU A 79 -15.14 10.79 10.76
C LEU A 79 -14.29 10.30 11.94
N ARG A 80 -14.91 10.05 13.11
CA ARG A 80 -14.19 9.55 14.30
C ARG A 80 -13.56 8.18 14.07
N PHE A 81 -14.22 7.32 13.31
CA PHE A 81 -13.65 6.04 12.90
C PHE A 81 -12.42 6.25 12.03
N ALA A 82 -12.53 7.10 11.02
CA ALA A 82 -11.42 7.38 10.09
C ALA A 82 -10.23 8.06 10.79
N GLU A 83 -10.47 9.04 11.68
CA GLU A 83 -9.44 9.70 12.48
C GLU A 83 -8.62 8.74 13.34
N ARG A 84 -9.21 7.64 13.79
CA ARG A 84 -8.51 6.59 14.55
C ARG A 84 -7.79 5.59 13.65
N THR A 85 -8.29 5.37 12.44
CA THR A 85 -7.80 4.34 11.52
C THR A 85 -6.66 4.86 10.64
N LEU A 86 -6.84 6.02 10.00
CA LEU A 86 -5.87 6.58 9.04
C LEU A 86 -4.45 6.76 9.59
N PRO A 87 -4.24 7.25 10.84
CA PRO A 87 -2.88 7.39 11.39
C PRO A 87 -2.17 6.04 11.61
N ARG A 88 -2.94 4.96 11.80
CA ARG A 88 -2.38 3.60 11.99
C ARG A 88 -2.00 2.94 10.68
N TYR A 89 -2.64 3.36 9.60
CA TYR A 89 -2.47 2.79 8.26
C TYR A 89 -2.16 3.89 7.24
N PRO A 90 -0.94 4.46 7.24
CA PRO A 90 -0.60 5.63 6.42
C PRO A 90 -0.62 5.36 4.91
N GLY A 91 -0.75 4.11 4.49
CA GLY A 91 -0.99 3.72 3.10
C GLY A 91 -2.40 4.04 2.59
N PHE A 92 -3.39 4.28 3.46
CA PHE A 92 -4.68 4.77 3.00
C PHE A 92 -4.56 6.21 2.48
N ALA A 93 -4.97 6.41 1.24
CA ALA A 93 -5.23 7.73 0.68
C ALA A 93 -6.61 8.25 1.14
N ALA A 94 -7.61 7.34 1.16
CA ALA A 94 -8.95 7.61 1.68
C ALA A 94 -9.65 6.34 2.16
N LEU A 95 -10.62 6.53 3.05
CA LEU A 95 -11.65 5.55 3.41
C LEU A 95 -12.99 6.09 2.96
N GLU A 96 -13.80 5.23 2.32
CA GLU A 96 -15.05 5.64 1.68
C GLU A 96 -16.20 4.72 2.07
N TRP A 97 -17.39 5.31 2.23
CA TRP A 97 -18.67 4.61 2.28
C TRP A 97 -19.50 4.95 1.06
N VAL A 98 -19.91 3.94 0.32
CA VAL A 98 -20.60 4.04 -0.96
C VAL A 98 -21.88 3.21 -0.88
N PRO A 99 -23.02 3.79 -0.43
CA PRO A 99 -24.28 3.07 -0.33
C PRO A 99 -24.90 2.79 -1.70
N ARG A 100 -25.67 1.72 -1.78
CA ARG A 100 -26.56 1.46 -2.91
C ARG A 100 -27.81 2.31 -2.78
N VAL A 101 -28.13 3.11 -3.77
CA VAL A 101 -29.30 3.99 -3.81
C VAL A 101 -30.18 3.63 -5.00
N GLN A 102 -31.34 3.05 -4.74
CA GLN A 102 -32.34 2.80 -5.78
C GLN A 102 -32.95 4.12 -6.28
N ALA A 103 -33.31 4.19 -7.57
CA ALA A 103 -33.84 5.40 -8.21
C ALA A 103 -34.98 6.05 -7.43
N GLN A 104 -35.94 5.25 -6.98
CA GLN A 104 -37.07 5.69 -6.17
C GLN A 104 -36.70 6.34 -4.84
N ASN A 105 -35.51 6.03 -4.33
CA ASN A 105 -34.99 6.55 -3.07
C ASN A 105 -34.05 7.75 -3.25
N ARG A 106 -33.71 8.16 -4.49
CA ARG A 106 -32.74 9.22 -4.78
C ARG A 106 -33.06 10.53 -4.04
N VAL A 107 -34.31 10.99 -4.15
CA VAL A 107 -34.73 12.26 -3.50
C VAL A 107 -34.66 12.16 -1.98
N LYS A 108 -35.08 11.02 -1.42
CA LYS A 108 -34.99 10.77 0.03
C LYS A 108 -33.53 10.75 0.50
N TYR A 109 -32.65 10.12 -0.27
CA TYR A 109 -31.23 10.04 -0.02
C TYR A 109 -30.56 11.43 -0.04
N GLU A 110 -30.77 12.23 -1.10
CA GLU A 110 -30.23 13.56 -1.22
C GLU A 110 -30.74 14.51 -0.11
N ARG A 111 -31.99 14.31 0.35
CA ARG A 111 -32.56 15.03 1.50
C ARG A 111 -31.91 14.59 2.81
N ARG A 112 -31.69 13.28 2.99
CA ARG A 112 -31.00 12.74 4.17
C ARG A 112 -29.58 13.33 4.30
N ALA A 113 -28.87 13.47 3.21
CA ALA A 113 -27.53 14.05 3.19
C ALA A 113 -27.50 15.49 3.77
N GLN A 114 -28.56 16.27 3.57
CA GLN A 114 -28.67 17.61 4.18
C GLN A 114 -28.74 17.53 5.71
N VAL A 115 -29.48 16.55 6.24
CA VAL A 115 -29.60 16.31 7.70
C VAL A 115 -28.25 15.84 8.28
N ASP A 116 -27.52 15.02 7.54
CA ASP A 116 -26.20 14.53 7.93
C ASP A 116 -25.09 15.61 7.73
N GLY A 117 -25.47 16.87 7.41
CA GLY A 117 -24.54 18.00 7.26
C GLY A 117 -23.77 18.02 5.93
N LEU A 118 -24.17 17.19 4.95
CA LEU A 118 -23.62 17.20 3.60
C LEU A 118 -24.42 18.15 2.70
N TYR A 119 -24.37 19.43 3.04
CA TYR A 119 -25.15 20.45 2.33
C TYR A 119 -24.80 20.50 0.84
N GLY A 120 -25.85 20.51 -0.01
CA GLY A 120 -25.69 20.57 -1.45
C GLY A 120 -25.28 19.24 -2.10
N LEU A 121 -25.18 18.13 -1.35
CA LEU A 121 -24.94 16.82 -1.94
C LEU A 121 -26.05 16.48 -2.93
N ARG A 122 -25.65 16.18 -4.16
CA ARG A 122 -26.45 15.61 -5.23
C ARG A 122 -25.70 14.42 -5.79
N ILE A 123 -26.43 13.41 -6.29
CA ILE A 123 -25.81 12.33 -7.05
C ILE A 123 -25.36 12.91 -8.39
N ARG A 124 -24.08 12.78 -8.68
CA ARG A 124 -23.38 13.40 -9.83
C ARG A 124 -22.61 12.35 -10.63
N GLU A 125 -22.38 12.68 -11.89
CA GLU A 125 -21.55 11.92 -12.81
C GLU A 125 -20.68 12.85 -13.67
N PHE A 126 -19.81 12.29 -14.49
CA PHE A 126 -19.07 13.08 -15.46
C PHE A 126 -19.94 13.41 -16.67
N GLY A 127 -20.07 14.69 -16.94
CA GLY A 127 -20.57 15.23 -18.19
C GLY A 127 -19.44 15.54 -19.18
N PRO A 128 -19.75 16.30 -20.23
CA PRO A 128 -18.76 16.75 -21.21
C PRO A 128 -17.58 17.47 -20.53
N ALA A 129 -16.37 17.28 -21.09
CA ALA A 129 -15.14 17.88 -20.58
C ALA A 129 -14.83 17.56 -19.09
N SER A 130 -15.28 16.39 -18.59
CA SER A 130 -15.10 15.96 -17.20
C SER A 130 -15.73 16.90 -16.15
N ALA A 131 -16.71 17.70 -16.55
CA ALA A 131 -17.51 18.48 -15.62
C ALA A 131 -18.40 17.56 -14.78
N LEU A 132 -18.58 17.87 -13.49
CA LEU A 132 -19.53 17.16 -12.65
C LEU A 132 -20.95 17.71 -12.87
N VAL A 133 -21.83 16.88 -13.38
CA VAL A 133 -23.22 17.20 -13.64
C VAL A 133 -24.14 16.29 -12.80
N PRO A 134 -25.42 16.66 -12.56
CA PRO A 134 -26.37 15.76 -11.93
C PRO A 134 -26.45 14.44 -12.71
N ALA A 135 -26.41 13.31 -12.00
CA ALA A 135 -26.49 12.00 -12.64
C ALA A 135 -27.81 11.81 -13.39
N GLY A 136 -27.73 11.21 -14.58
CA GLY A 136 -28.88 10.82 -15.36
C GLY A 136 -29.73 9.73 -14.67
N ASP A 137 -30.92 9.49 -15.22
CA ASP A 137 -31.83 8.48 -14.65
C ASP A 137 -31.36 7.06 -14.94
N ARG A 138 -31.27 6.26 -13.89
CA ARG A 138 -30.90 4.84 -13.93
C ARG A 138 -31.54 4.10 -12.76
N PRO A 139 -31.64 2.75 -12.80
CA PRO A 139 -32.33 1.98 -11.76
C PRO A 139 -31.71 2.14 -10.37
N GLU A 140 -30.40 2.32 -10.30
CA GLU A 140 -29.64 2.45 -9.06
C GLU A 140 -28.36 3.25 -9.24
N TYR A 141 -27.85 3.77 -8.12
CA TYR A 141 -26.66 4.60 -8.03
C TYR A 141 -25.78 4.10 -6.89
N TYR A 142 -24.46 4.38 -7.00
CA TYR A 142 -23.46 4.09 -5.97
C TYR A 142 -22.66 5.36 -5.66
N PRO A 143 -23.29 6.36 -5.04
CA PRO A 143 -22.63 7.62 -4.75
C PRO A 143 -21.68 7.50 -3.57
N VAL A 144 -20.54 8.16 -3.63
CA VAL A 144 -19.65 8.35 -2.47
C VAL A 144 -20.39 9.21 -1.44
N TYR A 145 -20.76 8.63 -0.31
CA TYR A 145 -21.52 9.32 0.73
C TYR A 145 -20.63 9.90 1.82
N TYR A 146 -19.69 9.10 2.31
CA TYR A 146 -18.64 9.55 3.21
C TYR A 146 -17.28 9.26 2.60
N ILE A 147 -16.36 10.17 2.80
CA ILE A 147 -14.96 10.03 2.40
C ILE A 147 -14.08 10.78 3.40
N GLU A 148 -13.04 10.11 3.90
CA GLU A 148 -12.06 10.70 4.80
C GLU A 148 -10.63 10.27 4.40
N PRO A 149 -9.68 11.22 4.38
CA PRO A 149 -9.83 12.64 4.68
C PRO A 149 -10.68 13.36 3.62
N PHE A 150 -11.58 14.23 4.05
CA PHE A 150 -12.43 14.99 3.14
C PHE A 150 -11.62 16.00 2.31
N ALA A 151 -10.66 16.64 2.93
CA ALA A 151 -9.80 17.62 2.27
C ALA A 151 -9.04 17.01 1.08
N GLY A 152 -9.26 17.57 -0.10
CA GLY A 152 -8.69 17.09 -1.36
C GLY A 152 -9.55 16.07 -2.11
N HIS A 153 -10.62 15.56 -1.50
CA HIS A 153 -11.53 14.59 -2.10
C HIS A 153 -12.96 15.13 -2.28
N GLU A 154 -13.17 16.44 -2.12
CA GLU A 154 -14.48 17.12 -2.14
C GLU A 154 -15.27 16.83 -3.43
N LYS A 155 -14.57 16.65 -4.54
CA LYS A 155 -15.18 16.35 -5.84
C LYS A 155 -15.79 14.95 -5.91
N LEU A 156 -15.31 14.01 -5.10
CA LEU A 156 -15.85 12.65 -5.04
C LEU A 156 -17.18 12.58 -4.28
N LEU A 157 -17.44 13.51 -3.37
CA LEU A 157 -18.67 13.49 -2.61
C LEU A 157 -19.91 13.56 -3.52
N GLY A 158 -20.78 12.56 -3.43
CA GLY A 158 -21.96 12.41 -4.29
C GLY A 158 -21.65 11.91 -5.71
N PHE A 159 -20.39 11.64 -6.05
CA PHE A 159 -20.06 11.04 -7.34
C PHE A 159 -20.52 9.60 -7.40
N ASP A 160 -21.30 9.25 -8.42
CA ASP A 160 -21.78 7.89 -8.67
C ASP A 160 -20.64 7.06 -9.29
N LEU A 161 -20.04 6.18 -8.50
CA LEU A 161 -18.94 5.34 -8.97
C LEU A 161 -19.36 4.41 -10.11
N ALA A 162 -20.63 3.99 -10.17
CA ALA A 162 -21.13 3.16 -11.27
C ALA A 162 -21.27 3.93 -12.60
N ALA A 163 -21.23 5.26 -12.57
CA ALA A 163 -21.20 6.08 -13.78
C ALA A 163 -19.86 6.00 -14.53
N ASP A 164 -18.78 5.66 -13.83
CA ASP A 164 -17.48 5.36 -14.44
C ASP A 164 -17.44 3.86 -14.79
N PRO A 165 -17.25 3.48 -16.08
CA PRO A 165 -17.31 2.08 -16.50
C PRO A 165 -16.28 1.18 -15.80
N ALA A 166 -15.10 1.71 -15.48
CA ALA A 166 -14.06 0.93 -14.85
C ALA A 166 -14.34 0.75 -13.35
N ALA A 167 -14.76 1.81 -12.65
CA ALA A 167 -15.18 1.74 -11.27
C ALA A 167 -16.40 0.85 -11.10
N GLY A 168 -17.42 1.02 -11.94
CA GLY A 168 -18.63 0.18 -11.95
C GLY A 168 -18.34 -1.31 -12.14
N ALA A 169 -17.40 -1.65 -13.05
CA ALA A 169 -16.97 -3.03 -13.23
C ALA A 169 -16.29 -3.63 -11.98
N VAL A 170 -15.54 -2.82 -11.24
CA VAL A 170 -14.92 -3.25 -9.97
C VAL A 170 -15.99 -3.50 -8.91
N LEU A 171 -16.97 -2.59 -8.76
CA LEU A 171 -18.08 -2.76 -7.81
C LEU A 171 -18.89 -4.03 -8.12
N SER A 172 -19.27 -4.23 -9.38
CA SER A 172 -20.00 -5.42 -9.82
C SER A 172 -19.24 -6.72 -9.54
N LYS A 173 -17.91 -6.75 -9.80
CA LYS A 173 -17.09 -7.92 -9.46
C LYS A 173 -17.02 -8.17 -7.95
N ALA A 174 -16.85 -7.12 -7.15
CA ALA A 174 -16.81 -7.25 -5.70
C ALA A 174 -18.12 -7.84 -5.16
N GLU A 175 -19.26 -7.36 -5.66
CA GLU A 175 -20.59 -7.89 -5.34
C GLU A 175 -20.71 -9.38 -5.70
N GLN A 176 -20.33 -9.76 -6.94
CA GLN A 176 -20.38 -11.15 -7.39
C GLN A 176 -19.54 -12.08 -6.53
N PHE A 177 -18.35 -11.65 -6.13
CA PHE A 177 -17.49 -12.46 -5.25
C PHE A 177 -17.98 -12.48 -3.80
N GLY A 178 -18.75 -11.51 -3.35
CA GLY A 178 -19.23 -11.39 -1.97
C GLY A 178 -18.14 -11.27 -0.92
N ARG A 179 -16.96 -10.82 -1.32
CA ARG A 179 -15.76 -10.67 -0.48
C ARG A 179 -14.92 -9.48 -0.94
N ILE A 180 -13.95 -9.10 -0.12
CA ILE A 180 -13.04 -8.03 -0.49
C ILE A 180 -12.36 -8.31 -1.83
N LEU A 181 -12.38 -7.33 -2.71
CA LEU A 181 -11.72 -7.33 -4.00
C LEU A 181 -10.63 -6.26 -4.01
N THR A 182 -9.43 -6.63 -4.44
CA THR A 182 -8.36 -5.66 -4.71
C THR A 182 -8.38 -5.34 -6.20
N ALA A 183 -8.48 -4.06 -6.54
CA ALA A 183 -8.51 -3.60 -7.91
C ALA A 183 -7.57 -2.41 -8.12
N ARG A 184 -6.83 -2.42 -9.23
CA ARG A 184 -6.03 -1.28 -9.64
C ARG A 184 -6.95 -0.19 -10.17
N LEU A 185 -6.72 1.05 -9.75
CA LEU A 185 -7.47 2.20 -10.25
C LEU A 185 -7.07 2.53 -11.69
N PRO A 186 -8.03 2.78 -12.58
CA PRO A 186 -7.73 3.25 -13.91
C PRO A 186 -7.14 4.67 -13.83
N ALA A 187 -5.98 4.87 -14.45
CA ALA A 187 -5.34 6.18 -14.52
C ALA A 187 -6.16 7.23 -15.31
N ALA A 188 -7.18 6.77 -16.03
CA ALA A 188 -8.01 7.62 -16.89
C ALA A 188 -8.90 8.62 -16.13
N ASN A 189 -9.17 8.38 -14.84
CA ASN A 189 -10.04 9.25 -14.07
C ASN A 189 -9.27 9.92 -12.93
N PRO A 190 -8.80 11.16 -13.12
CA PRO A 190 -7.98 11.86 -12.12
C PRO A 190 -8.72 12.21 -10.84
N ILE A 191 -10.06 12.17 -10.81
CA ILE A 191 -10.83 12.42 -9.60
C ILE A 191 -10.85 11.18 -8.73
N ILE A 192 -11.06 10.00 -9.33
CA ILE A 192 -11.12 8.72 -8.62
C ILE A 192 -9.72 8.23 -8.23
N SER A 193 -8.72 8.44 -9.10
CA SER A 193 -7.36 7.92 -8.91
C SER A 193 -6.39 8.93 -8.31
N LYS A 194 -6.88 10.12 -7.93
CA LYS A 194 -6.03 11.15 -7.33
C LYS A 194 -5.41 10.62 -6.06
N ASP A 195 -4.24 10.43 -5.88
CA ASP A 195 -3.55 10.01 -4.65
C ASP A 195 -3.71 8.52 -4.26
N ALA A 196 -4.33 7.68 -5.11
CA ALA A 196 -4.45 6.24 -4.86
C ALA A 196 -4.03 5.42 -6.09
N ASP A 197 -3.41 4.25 -5.83
CA ASP A 197 -2.96 3.32 -6.86
C ASP A 197 -3.92 2.14 -7.03
N LEU A 198 -4.57 1.75 -5.94
CA LEU A 198 -5.51 0.62 -5.92
C LEU A 198 -6.61 0.81 -4.86
N TRP A 199 -7.68 0.07 -5.04
CA TRP A 199 -8.79 -0.05 -4.10
C TRP A 199 -8.83 -1.42 -3.43
N PHE A 200 -9.21 -1.42 -2.16
CA PHE A 200 -9.80 -2.55 -1.45
C PHE A 200 -11.30 -2.30 -1.35
N VAL A 201 -12.08 -3.06 -2.10
CA VAL A 201 -13.53 -2.91 -2.20
C VAL A 201 -14.21 -4.08 -1.50
N LEU A 202 -14.95 -3.79 -0.44
CA LEU A 202 -15.71 -4.78 0.33
C LEU A 202 -17.20 -4.52 0.16
N PRO A 203 -17.97 -5.43 -0.47
CA PRO A 203 -19.42 -5.33 -0.52
C PRO A 203 -20.02 -5.64 0.85
N LEU A 204 -21.00 -4.84 1.27
CA LEU A 204 -21.76 -5.03 2.49
C LEU A 204 -23.18 -5.44 2.13
N PHE A 205 -23.69 -6.44 2.84
CA PHE A 205 -25.01 -7.00 2.60
C PHE A 205 -25.84 -6.99 3.88
N ASP A 206 -27.16 -6.94 3.72
CA ASP A 206 -28.09 -7.12 4.81
C ASP A 206 -28.25 -8.62 5.14
N GLY A 207 -27.98 -8.98 6.40
CA GLY A 207 -28.03 -10.35 6.90
C GLY A 207 -26.85 -11.23 6.46
N ASP A 208 -26.93 -12.52 6.81
CA ASP A 208 -25.89 -13.51 6.48
C ASP A 208 -25.98 -13.93 5.01
N ILE A 209 -24.94 -13.56 4.23
CA ILE A 209 -24.85 -13.88 2.80
C ILE A 209 -24.06 -15.16 2.51
N ALA A 210 -23.42 -15.75 3.53
CA ALA A 210 -22.59 -16.95 3.31
C ALA A 210 -23.39 -18.10 2.69
N GLN A 211 -24.73 -18.13 2.92
CA GLN A 211 -25.66 -19.12 2.41
C GLN A 211 -26.46 -18.66 1.18
N LYS A 212 -26.36 -17.37 0.76
CA LYS A 212 -27.09 -16.84 -0.40
C LYS A 212 -26.35 -17.12 -1.71
N ARG A 213 -27.11 -17.51 -2.74
CA ARG A 213 -26.58 -17.59 -4.10
C ARG A 213 -26.18 -16.22 -4.62
N ALA A 214 -25.25 -16.15 -5.57
CA ALA A 214 -24.81 -14.88 -6.14
C ALA A 214 -25.97 -14.01 -6.68
N GLU A 215 -27.00 -14.65 -7.24
CA GLU A 215 -28.19 -14.01 -7.78
C GLU A 215 -29.04 -13.32 -6.70
N ASP A 216 -29.07 -13.89 -5.50
CA ASP A 216 -29.86 -13.35 -4.36
C ASP A 216 -29.12 -12.23 -3.61
N ARG A 217 -27.80 -12.09 -3.83
CA ARG A 217 -26.96 -11.10 -3.13
C ARG A 217 -27.29 -9.68 -3.52
N HIS A 218 -27.62 -9.44 -4.80
CA HIS A 218 -27.92 -8.10 -5.29
C HIS A 218 -29.08 -7.45 -4.50
N GLY A 219 -30.14 -8.20 -4.20
CA GLY A 219 -31.26 -7.71 -3.40
C GLY A 219 -30.87 -7.30 -1.99
N ALA A 220 -29.85 -7.94 -1.41
CA ALA A 220 -29.37 -7.70 -0.06
C ALA A 220 -28.20 -6.69 0.01
N LEU A 221 -27.67 -6.22 -1.12
CA LEU A 221 -26.54 -5.31 -1.14
C LEU A 221 -26.92 -3.95 -0.53
N LEU A 222 -26.21 -3.56 0.53
CA LEU A 222 -26.32 -2.26 1.19
C LEU A 222 -25.41 -1.20 0.53
N GLY A 223 -24.26 -1.63 0.03
CA GLY A 223 -23.25 -0.76 -0.56
C GLY A 223 -21.84 -1.34 -0.42
N PHE A 224 -20.84 -0.45 -0.49
CA PHE A 224 -19.43 -0.83 -0.47
C PHE A 224 -18.66 0.01 0.54
N ALA A 225 -17.81 -0.66 1.34
CA ALA A 225 -16.72 -0.01 2.04
C ALA A 225 -15.47 -0.05 1.15
N ILE A 226 -14.83 1.09 0.93
CA ILE A 226 -13.68 1.19 0.06
C ILE A 226 -12.50 1.79 0.82
N GLY A 227 -11.35 1.13 0.72
CA GLY A 227 -10.07 1.69 1.11
C GLY A 227 -9.26 2.03 -0.13
N ALA A 228 -9.06 3.32 -0.38
CA ALA A 228 -8.18 3.81 -1.45
C ALA A 228 -6.72 3.77 -0.95
N ILE A 229 -5.84 3.06 -1.65
CA ILE A 229 -4.48 2.73 -1.18
C ILE A 229 -3.43 3.42 -2.05
N ARG A 230 -2.45 4.02 -1.41
CA ARG A 230 -1.18 4.46 -2.00
C ARG A 230 -0.12 3.41 -1.70
N ILE A 231 0.26 2.63 -2.74
CA ILE A 231 1.17 1.47 -2.59
C ILE A 231 2.51 1.88 -1.97
N SER A 232 3.11 2.98 -2.43
CA SER A 232 4.39 3.44 -1.90
C SER A 232 4.34 3.65 -0.40
N ARG A 233 3.33 4.37 0.10
CA ARG A 233 3.16 4.62 1.53
C ARG A 233 2.83 3.37 2.34
N MET A 234 2.06 2.46 1.77
CA MET A 234 1.78 1.16 2.39
C MET A 234 3.05 0.33 2.54
N LEU A 235 3.90 0.30 1.50
CA LEU A 235 5.17 -0.41 1.52
C LEU A 235 6.15 0.23 2.51
N ASP A 236 6.29 1.55 2.48
CA ASP A 236 7.16 2.30 3.40
C ASP A 236 6.79 2.02 4.85
N ALA A 237 5.49 2.09 5.19
CA ALA A 237 5.02 1.81 6.54
C ALA A 237 5.27 0.36 6.98
N THR A 238 5.15 -0.60 6.05
CA THR A 238 5.42 -2.02 6.31
C THR A 238 6.92 -2.26 6.52
N ILE A 239 7.77 -1.67 5.67
CA ILE A 239 9.23 -1.78 5.76
C ILE A 239 9.75 -1.08 7.01
N ASP A 240 9.25 0.12 7.32
CA ASP A 240 9.61 0.85 8.54
C ASP A 240 9.29 0.06 9.81
N GLY A 241 8.18 -0.67 9.80
CA GLY A 241 7.81 -1.59 10.88
C GLY A 241 8.78 -2.76 11.04
N MET A 242 9.42 -3.21 9.95
CA MET A 242 10.39 -4.31 9.97
C MET A 242 11.75 -3.87 10.53
N PHE A 243 12.17 -2.62 10.26
CA PHE A 243 13.51 -2.12 10.59
C PHE A 243 13.51 -0.88 11.51
N PRO A 244 12.86 -0.92 12.66
CA PRO A 244 12.78 0.25 13.54
C PRO A 244 14.14 0.72 14.07
N LYS A 245 15.16 -0.16 14.09
CA LYS A 245 16.53 0.18 14.50
C LYS A 245 17.32 0.87 13.39
N GLN A 246 17.16 0.41 12.13
CA GLN A 246 17.82 1.02 10.97
C GLN A 246 17.31 2.43 10.69
N ARG A 247 16.00 2.64 10.80
CA ARG A 247 15.43 3.98 10.68
C ARG A 247 15.99 4.95 11.70
N ARG A 248 16.08 4.56 12.97
CA ARG A 248 16.70 5.39 14.01
C ARG A 248 18.15 5.70 13.72
N TYR A 249 18.88 4.75 13.13
CA TYR A 249 20.25 4.96 12.71
C TYR A 249 20.36 5.96 11.55
N CYS A 250 19.52 5.85 10.53
CA CYS A 250 19.48 6.80 9.41
C CYS A 250 19.08 8.20 9.86
N GLU A 251 18.06 8.34 10.70
CA GLU A 251 17.63 9.62 11.29
C GLU A 251 18.73 10.25 12.18
N ALA A 252 19.45 9.43 12.93
CA ALA A 252 20.58 9.90 13.73
C ALA A 252 21.75 10.37 12.85
N LYS A 253 22.02 9.66 11.75
CA LYS A 253 23.07 10.01 10.78
C LYS A 253 22.73 11.31 10.04
N ASP A 254 21.48 11.57 9.68
CA ASP A 254 21.04 12.79 9.00
C ASP A 254 21.07 14.02 9.93
N LYS A 255 20.96 13.81 11.24
CA LYS A 255 21.06 14.86 12.27
C LYS A 255 22.52 15.18 12.67
N LEU A 256 23.48 14.33 12.27
CA LEU A 256 24.89 14.63 12.50
C LEU A 256 25.32 15.81 11.60
N PRO A 257 26.01 16.82 12.14
CA PRO A 257 26.53 17.92 11.34
C PRO A 257 27.43 17.36 10.24
N ARG A 258 27.19 17.76 8.98
CA ARG A 258 28.03 17.41 7.83
C ARG A 258 29.38 18.06 7.99
N PHE A 259 30.29 17.39 8.66
CA PHE A 259 31.70 17.83 8.67
C PHE A 259 32.31 17.58 7.28
N PRO A 260 33.06 18.52 6.72
CA PRO A 260 33.85 18.28 5.52
C PRO A 260 34.85 17.12 5.80
N GLU A 261 34.99 16.21 4.85
CA GLU A 261 35.68 14.91 4.95
C GLU A 261 37.14 14.94 5.48
N ARG A 262 37.65 16.09 5.86
CA ARG A 262 39.03 16.29 6.30
C ARG A 262 39.19 16.79 7.75
N HIS A 263 38.20 16.68 8.60
CA HIS A 263 38.36 17.12 10.00
C HIS A 263 38.78 15.94 10.91
N PRO A 264 39.96 15.98 11.55
CA PRO A 264 40.47 14.87 12.40
C PRO A 264 39.61 14.55 13.61
N GLN A 265 38.68 15.44 13.98
CA GLN A 265 37.79 15.29 15.15
C GLN A 265 36.49 14.54 14.85
N ALA A 266 36.21 14.23 13.59
CA ALA A 266 34.97 13.54 13.21
C ALA A 266 35.06 12.00 13.40
N ALA A 267 36.23 11.43 13.44
CA ALA A 267 36.44 9.99 13.55
C ALA A 267 35.82 9.35 14.81
N PRO A 268 35.95 9.90 16.03
CA PRO A 268 35.40 9.25 17.22
C PRO A 268 33.88 9.30 17.31
N ALA A 269 33.22 10.31 16.72
CA ALA A 269 31.74 10.41 16.71
C ALA A 269 31.11 9.40 15.74
N ILE A 270 31.73 9.17 14.59
CA ILE A 270 31.32 8.18 13.60
C ILE A 270 31.51 6.77 14.16
N GLU A 271 32.64 6.53 14.84
CA GLU A 271 32.94 5.23 15.43
C GLU A 271 32.05 4.89 16.64
N ALA A 272 31.62 5.87 17.41
CA ALA A 272 30.63 5.70 18.49
C ALA A 272 29.23 5.36 17.97
N ALA A 273 28.82 5.97 16.86
CA ALA A 273 27.54 5.64 16.20
C ALA A 273 27.56 4.23 15.58
N GLN A 274 28.73 3.74 15.16
CA GLN A 274 28.92 2.41 14.58
C GLN A 274 28.96 1.28 15.62
N ARG A 275 29.18 1.57 16.88
CA ARG A 275 29.29 0.57 17.98
C ARG A 275 27.98 0.21 18.66
N GLN A 276 26.82 0.61 18.13
CA GLN A 276 25.54 0.16 18.70
C GLN A 276 25.33 -1.33 18.41
N PRO A 277 25.19 -2.18 19.45
CA PRO A 277 25.05 -3.63 19.26
C PRO A 277 23.72 -3.94 18.57
N GLY A 278 23.80 -4.72 17.49
CA GLY A 278 22.64 -5.28 16.78
C GLY A 278 22.24 -4.61 15.46
N VAL A 279 23.10 -3.77 14.89
CA VAL A 279 22.91 -3.24 13.53
C VAL A 279 23.99 -3.85 12.62
N ASP A 280 23.59 -4.59 11.59
CA ASP A 280 24.51 -5.02 10.54
C ASP A 280 24.90 -3.81 9.68
N ASN A 281 26.14 -3.39 9.83
CA ASN A 281 26.67 -2.13 9.27
C ASN A 281 26.67 -2.11 7.73
N LYS A 282 26.70 -3.27 7.07
CA LYS A 282 26.71 -3.34 5.60
C LYS A 282 25.30 -3.11 5.00
N SER A 283 24.26 -3.68 5.60
CA SER A 283 22.87 -3.48 5.16
C SER A 283 22.38 -2.05 5.43
N ALA A 284 22.76 -1.46 6.58
CA ALA A 284 22.33 -0.11 6.94
C ALA A 284 22.89 0.97 6.00
N VAL A 285 24.12 0.80 5.49
CA VAL A 285 24.74 1.75 4.55
C VAL A 285 24.08 1.69 3.16
N GLN A 286 23.63 0.52 2.71
CA GLN A 286 22.93 0.37 1.42
C GLN A 286 21.53 1.00 1.43
N HIS A 287 20.78 0.87 2.53
CA HIS A 287 19.41 1.42 2.63
C HIS A 287 19.38 2.95 2.77
N CYS A 288 20.31 3.56 3.49
CA CYS A 288 20.40 5.02 3.59
C CYS A 288 20.84 5.73 2.28
N GLY A 289 21.28 4.97 1.28
CA GLY A 289 21.72 5.49 -0.03
C GLY A 289 20.62 5.53 -1.10
N ALA A 290 19.53 4.77 -0.93
CA ALA A 290 18.50 4.61 -1.96
C ALA A 290 17.62 5.85 -2.16
N ASP A 291 17.43 6.69 -1.14
CA ASP A 291 16.60 7.89 -1.21
C ASP A 291 17.25 9.09 -1.95
N ARG A 292 18.47 8.95 -2.48
CA ARG A 292 19.19 10.04 -3.17
C ARG A 292 19.03 10.08 -4.69
N ILE A 293 18.22 9.22 -5.28
CA ILE A 293 17.98 9.21 -6.73
C ILE A 293 16.55 9.74 -7.02
N ALA A 294 16.23 10.91 -6.50
CA ALA A 294 15.19 11.76 -7.08
C ALA A 294 15.88 12.80 -7.96
N PRO A 295 15.58 12.92 -9.26
CA PRO A 295 16.18 13.95 -10.08
C PRO A 295 15.70 15.32 -9.61
N ASP A 296 16.66 16.16 -9.27
CA ASP A 296 16.50 17.58 -9.00
C ASP A 296 15.80 18.23 -10.20
N ARG A 297 14.50 18.51 -10.09
CA ARG A 297 13.78 19.35 -11.06
C ARG A 297 14.28 20.76 -10.90
N LYS A 298 15.27 21.14 -11.69
CA LYS A 298 15.61 22.53 -11.93
C LYS A 298 14.35 23.31 -12.19
N LYS A 299 14.10 24.28 -11.34
CA LYS A 299 13.15 25.37 -11.58
C LYS A 299 13.75 26.22 -12.71
N ASP A 300 13.27 26.02 -13.92
CA ASP A 300 13.48 26.98 -14.99
C ASP A 300 12.64 28.23 -14.68
N HIS A 301 13.32 29.28 -14.31
CA HIS A 301 12.79 30.63 -14.30
C HIS A 301 12.69 31.10 -15.75
N PRO A 302 11.57 31.63 -16.23
CA PRO A 302 11.56 32.38 -17.47
C PRO A 302 12.14 33.78 -17.19
N ALA A 303 13.28 34.05 -17.81
CA ALA A 303 13.82 35.38 -17.94
C ALA A 303 12.89 36.19 -18.86
N GLY A 304 12.61 37.40 -18.47
CA GLY A 304 11.75 38.32 -19.17
C GLY A 304 12.33 38.82 -20.52
N GLY A 305 11.43 39.26 -21.34
CA GLY A 305 11.57 39.98 -22.57
C GLY A 305 10.18 40.45 -23.01
#